data_91668748996b91a29d1c0fd06b154699
#
_entry.id   91668748996b91a29d1c0fd06b154699
#
_cell.length_a   1.000
_cell.length_b   1.000
_cell.length_c   1.000
_cell.angle_alpha   90.00
_cell.angle_beta   90.00
_cell.angle_gamma   90.00
#
_symmetry.space_group_name_H-M   'P 1'
#
loop_
_entity.id
_entity.type
_entity.pdbx_description
1 polymer ?
#
loop_
_entity_poly.entity_id
_entity_poly.type
_entity_poly.pdbx_seq_one_letter_code
_entity_poly.pdbx_strand_id
1 'polypeptide(L)'
;MYNLNGKVALVTGCGGQHGIGRAIALRLAKEGADVVVNDLTSNPKNSSSWAGLPALVKEIEGLGRKAITFEADISNAAHVDQMVQGTVKEFGHIDILVNNAGSAAGPDRVPIVELDEEVWDQVQRINLKGTFLCCRAVAKELNHKGKWWKNYQYLLERRYKWKRFWMLKN
;
A
#
# COMPACT_ATOMS: atom_id res chain seq x y z
N MET A 1 1.71 -14.67 17.82
CA MET A 1 1.09 -13.33 17.73
C MET A 1 2.24 -12.34 17.74
N TYR A 2 2.33 -11.47 16.75
CA TYR A 2 3.38 -10.44 16.72
C TYR A 2 2.92 -9.27 17.58
N ASN A 3 3.86 -8.57 18.23
CA ASN A 3 3.55 -7.35 18.97
C ASN A 3 3.98 -6.15 18.13
N LEU A 4 2.99 -5.46 17.52
CA LEU A 4 3.21 -4.26 16.73
C LEU A 4 2.76 -2.98 17.45
N ASN A 5 2.59 -3.01 18.78
CA ASN A 5 2.24 -1.83 19.55
C ASN A 5 3.26 -0.70 19.33
N GLY A 6 2.73 0.51 19.07
CA GLY A 6 3.55 1.69 18.75
C GLY A 6 4.20 1.66 17.37
N LYS A 7 3.83 0.72 16.49
CA LYS A 7 4.24 0.69 15.09
C LYS A 7 3.21 1.36 14.20
N VAL A 8 3.66 2.00 13.14
CA VAL A 8 2.83 2.63 12.12
C VAL A 8 3.04 1.94 10.78
N ALA A 9 1.95 1.46 10.21
CA ALA A 9 1.96 0.78 8.91
C ALA A 9 1.24 1.61 7.86
N LEU A 10 1.88 1.81 6.71
CA LEU A 10 1.27 2.36 5.48
C LEU A 10 0.97 1.22 4.52
N VAL A 11 -0.30 1.05 4.17
CA VAL A 11 -0.76 -0.01 3.25
C VAL A 11 -1.44 0.62 2.04
N THR A 12 -0.94 0.32 0.84
CA THR A 12 -1.51 0.83 -0.41
C THR A 12 -2.51 -0.15 -1.03
N GLY A 13 -3.52 0.36 -1.76
CA GLY A 13 -4.51 -0.48 -2.44
C GLY A 13 -5.53 -1.14 -1.50
N CYS A 14 -6.12 -0.38 -0.59
CA CYS A 14 -7.01 -0.88 0.46
C CYS A 14 -8.51 -0.70 0.18
N GLY A 15 -8.92 -0.10 -0.95
CA GLY A 15 -10.31 0.32 -1.19
C GLY A 15 -11.30 -0.83 -1.43
N GLY A 16 -10.83 -2.02 -1.75
CA GLY A 16 -11.69 -3.17 -2.05
C GLY A 16 -12.23 -3.88 -0.81
N GLN A 17 -13.56 -4.11 -0.73
CA GLN A 17 -14.23 -4.81 0.38
C GLN A 17 -13.61 -6.18 0.68
N HIS A 18 -13.25 -6.94 -0.35
CA HIS A 18 -12.64 -8.26 -0.26
C HIS A 18 -11.18 -8.25 -0.74
N GLY A 19 -10.55 -7.06 -0.73
CA GLY A 19 -9.20 -6.86 -1.20
C GLY A 19 -8.13 -7.36 -0.23
N ILE A 20 -6.98 -7.76 -0.78
CA ILE A 20 -5.82 -8.20 -0.01
C ILE A 20 -5.31 -7.05 0.88
N GLY A 21 -5.27 -5.81 0.38
CA GLY A 21 -4.83 -4.64 1.15
C GLY A 21 -5.66 -4.43 2.42
N ARG A 22 -7.01 -4.54 2.32
CA ARG A 22 -7.88 -4.48 3.49
C ARG A 22 -7.56 -5.60 4.50
N ALA A 23 -7.39 -6.83 4.04
CA ALA A 23 -7.09 -7.96 4.92
C ALA A 23 -5.74 -7.77 5.65
N ILE A 24 -4.73 -7.25 4.95
CA ILE A 24 -3.42 -6.91 5.53
C ILE A 24 -3.55 -5.80 6.57
N ALA A 25 -4.26 -4.70 6.23
CA ALA A 25 -4.47 -3.57 7.14
C ALA A 25 -5.12 -3.99 8.45
N LEU A 26 -6.22 -4.79 8.37
CA LEU A 26 -6.90 -5.33 9.54
C LEU A 26 -6.00 -6.29 10.33
N ARG A 27 -5.18 -7.10 9.67
CA ARG A 27 -4.26 -7.98 10.37
C ARG A 27 -3.19 -7.21 11.13
N LEU A 28 -2.59 -6.18 10.54
CA LEU A 28 -1.60 -5.33 11.21
C LEU A 28 -2.22 -4.61 12.41
N ALA A 29 -3.45 -4.10 12.27
CA ALA A 29 -4.20 -3.50 13.37
C ALA A 29 -4.45 -4.48 14.52
N LYS A 30 -4.86 -5.72 14.23
CA LYS A 30 -5.05 -6.80 15.23
C LYS A 30 -3.76 -7.15 15.98
N GLU A 31 -2.60 -6.98 15.35
CA GLU A 31 -1.30 -7.18 15.98
C GLU A 31 -0.79 -5.93 16.72
N GLY A 32 -1.56 -4.83 16.74
CA GLY A 32 -1.29 -3.63 17.53
C GLY A 32 -0.74 -2.43 16.78
N ALA A 33 -0.61 -2.48 15.44
CA ALA A 33 -0.16 -1.34 14.66
C ALA A 33 -1.25 -0.29 14.47
N ASP A 34 -0.87 0.98 14.43
CA ASP A 34 -1.68 2.03 13.82
C ASP A 34 -1.51 1.98 12.30
N VAL A 35 -2.56 2.30 11.53
CA VAL A 35 -2.56 1.99 10.10
C VAL A 35 -2.99 3.18 9.26
N VAL A 36 -2.21 3.46 8.24
CA VAL A 36 -2.57 4.37 7.16
C VAL A 36 -3.00 3.53 5.96
N VAL A 37 -4.21 3.77 5.47
CA VAL A 37 -4.77 3.05 4.33
C VAL A 37 -4.91 3.98 3.13
N ASN A 38 -4.41 3.52 1.99
CA ASN A 38 -4.43 4.27 0.74
C ASN A 38 -5.17 3.50 -0.35
N ASP A 39 -5.83 4.26 -1.20
CA ASP A 39 -6.24 3.84 -2.55
C ASP A 39 -6.29 5.06 -3.48
N LEU A 40 -6.53 4.83 -4.76
CA LEU A 40 -6.73 5.89 -5.76
C LEU A 40 -7.93 6.78 -5.43
N THR A 41 -8.98 6.18 -4.84
CA THR A 41 -10.20 6.87 -4.38
C THR A 41 -10.64 6.30 -3.03
N SER A 42 -11.18 7.16 -2.16
CA SER A 42 -11.72 6.72 -0.87
C SER A 42 -12.98 5.87 -1.00
N ASN A 43 -13.82 6.17 -2.00
CA ASN A 43 -15.10 5.50 -2.20
C ASN A 43 -15.11 4.80 -3.57
N PRO A 44 -15.24 3.48 -3.62
CA PRO A 44 -15.38 2.77 -4.88
C PRO A 44 -16.71 3.12 -5.55
N LYS A 45 -16.65 3.63 -6.79
CA LYS A 45 -17.82 4.14 -7.53
C LYS A 45 -18.95 3.12 -7.79
N ASN A 46 -18.70 1.83 -7.60
CA ASN A 46 -19.62 0.74 -7.97
C ASN A 46 -20.05 -0.16 -6.79
N SER A 47 -19.94 0.31 -5.56
CA SER A 47 -20.36 -0.48 -4.40
C SER A 47 -21.53 0.21 -3.70
N SER A 48 -22.70 -0.42 -3.69
CA SER A 48 -23.88 0.05 -2.96
C SER A 48 -23.82 -0.20 -1.46
N SER A 49 -22.91 -1.09 -1.00
CA SER A 49 -22.86 -1.56 0.39
C SER A 49 -21.50 -1.34 1.08
N TRP A 50 -20.45 -1.00 0.34
CA TRP A 50 -19.10 -0.78 0.89
C TRP A 50 -18.67 0.68 0.73
N ALA A 51 -18.43 1.36 1.85
CA ALA A 51 -18.04 2.76 1.88
C ALA A 51 -16.51 2.98 1.72
N GLY A 52 -15.77 1.98 1.20
CA GLY A 52 -14.35 2.12 0.87
C GLY A 52 -13.43 2.35 2.08
N LEU A 53 -12.44 3.22 1.92
CA LEU A 53 -11.46 3.51 2.95
C LEU A 53 -12.07 4.01 4.28
N PRO A 54 -13.10 4.87 4.30
CA PRO A 54 -13.74 5.28 5.55
C PRO A 54 -14.33 4.13 6.36
N ALA A 55 -14.89 3.11 5.70
CA ALA A 55 -15.40 1.93 6.39
C ALA A 55 -14.25 1.11 6.99
N LEU A 56 -13.14 0.95 6.28
CA LEU A 56 -11.97 0.25 6.77
C LEU A 56 -11.35 0.97 7.99
N VAL A 57 -11.29 2.30 7.97
CA VAL A 57 -10.83 3.07 9.14
C VAL A 57 -11.68 2.79 10.36
N LYS A 58 -13.01 2.82 10.24
CA LYS A 58 -13.91 2.48 11.36
C LYS A 58 -13.70 1.06 11.89
N GLU A 59 -13.42 0.09 11.02
CA GLU A 59 -13.11 -1.28 11.44
C GLU A 59 -11.79 -1.33 12.24
N ILE A 60 -10.77 -0.59 11.82
CA ILE A 60 -9.47 -0.51 12.51
C ILE A 60 -9.63 0.20 13.86
N GLU A 61 -10.38 1.29 13.90
CA GLU A 61 -10.71 2.01 15.15
C GLU A 61 -11.48 1.11 16.12
N GLY A 62 -12.39 0.28 15.63
CA GLY A 62 -13.09 -0.74 16.41
C GLY A 62 -12.17 -1.80 17.03
N LEU A 63 -10.95 -1.96 16.53
CA LEU A 63 -9.88 -2.78 17.12
C LEU A 63 -9.03 -2.01 18.15
N GLY A 64 -9.38 -0.75 18.47
CA GLY A 64 -8.64 0.10 19.39
C GLY A 64 -7.35 0.70 18.81
N ARG A 65 -7.22 0.76 17.47
CA ARG A 65 -6.05 1.34 16.80
C ARG A 65 -6.42 2.62 16.07
N LYS A 66 -5.44 3.51 15.90
CA LYS A 66 -5.63 4.72 15.09
C LYS A 66 -5.49 4.37 13.61
N ALA A 67 -6.36 4.97 12.78
CA ALA A 67 -6.23 4.86 11.34
C ALA A 67 -6.60 6.16 10.62
N ILE A 68 -5.96 6.42 9.49
CA ILE A 68 -6.29 7.51 8.58
C ILE A 68 -6.29 7.02 7.13
N THR A 69 -6.98 7.78 6.27
CA THR A 69 -7.04 7.52 4.84
C THR A 69 -6.17 8.50 4.06
N PHE A 70 -5.59 8.01 2.95
CA PHE A 70 -5.03 8.87 1.91
C PHE A 70 -5.52 8.45 0.53
N GLU A 71 -6.16 9.38 -0.19
CA GLU A 71 -6.38 9.25 -1.63
C GLU A 71 -5.10 9.67 -2.36
N ALA A 72 -4.43 8.72 -3.00
CA ALA A 72 -3.22 9.00 -3.73
C ALA A 72 -3.01 7.99 -4.87
N ASP A 73 -2.68 8.50 -6.05
CA ASP A 73 -2.12 7.70 -7.13
C ASP A 73 -0.64 7.42 -6.84
N ILE A 74 -0.31 6.15 -6.56
CA ILE A 74 1.05 5.75 -6.26
C ILE A 74 2.01 5.92 -7.45
N SER A 75 1.51 6.03 -8.67
CA SER A 75 2.32 6.29 -9.88
C SER A 75 2.74 7.77 -10.02
N ASN A 76 2.16 8.66 -9.18
CA ASN A 76 2.45 10.08 -9.10
C ASN A 76 3.35 10.39 -7.90
N ALA A 77 4.56 10.87 -8.17
CA ALA A 77 5.55 11.14 -7.12
C ALA A 77 5.06 12.18 -6.09
N ALA A 78 4.37 13.25 -6.52
CA ALA A 78 3.87 14.27 -5.62
C ALA A 78 2.78 13.73 -4.68
N HIS A 79 1.88 12.90 -5.18
CA HIS A 79 0.86 12.25 -4.34
C HIS A 79 1.49 11.33 -3.30
N VAL A 80 2.51 10.55 -3.70
CA VAL A 80 3.25 9.66 -2.78
C VAL A 80 3.98 10.47 -1.71
N ASP A 81 4.68 11.54 -2.09
CA ASP A 81 5.38 12.40 -1.13
C ASP A 81 4.40 13.04 -0.14
N GLN A 82 3.23 13.53 -0.59
CA GLN A 82 2.18 14.07 0.28
C GLN A 82 1.63 13.02 1.24
N MET A 83 1.37 11.81 0.78
CA MET A 83 0.89 10.69 1.59
C MET A 83 1.90 10.34 2.69
N VAL A 84 3.18 10.22 2.35
CA VAL A 84 4.25 9.89 3.31
C VAL A 84 4.44 11.01 4.32
N GLN A 85 4.51 12.27 3.87
CA GLN A 85 4.63 13.43 4.76
C GLN A 85 3.41 13.58 5.69
N GLY A 86 2.19 13.38 5.16
CA GLY A 86 0.97 13.39 5.95
C GLY A 86 0.95 12.28 7.00
N THR A 87 1.43 11.09 6.66
CA THR A 87 1.60 9.99 7.63
C THR A 87 2.57 10.36 8.74
N VAL A 88 3.72 10.92 8.39
CA VAL A 88 4.73 11.35 9.38
C VAL A 88 4.22 12.50 10.25
N LYS A 89 3.46 13.43 9.68
CA LYS A 89 2.85 14.53 10.42
C LYS A 89 1.86 14.02 11.48
N GLU A 90 1.04 13.02 11.15
CA GLU A 90 0.00 12.47 12.04
C GLU A 90 0.57 11.54 13.11
N PHE A 91 1.44 10.61 12.70
CA PHE A 91 1.93 9.54 13.58
C PHE A 91 3.38 9.72 14.04
N GLY A 92 4.09 10.70 13.51
CA GLY A 92 5.48 10.95 13.83
C GLY A 92 6.50 10.05 13.11
N HIS A 93 6.08 8.92 12.55
CA HIS A 93 6.97 7.95 11.89
C HIS A 93 6.19 6.95 11.01
N ILE A 94 6.95 6.15 10.24
CA ILE A 94 6.45 4.97 9.52
C ILE A 94 7.42 3.83 9.85
N ASP A 95 6.92 2.66 10.23
CA ASP A 95 7.75 1.48 10.49
C ASP A 95 7.58 0.41 9.41
N ILE A 96 6.38 0.33 8.82
CA ILE A 96 6.00 -0.72 7.88
C ILE A 96 5.39 -0.08 6.64
N LEU A 97 5.91 -0.44 5.47
CA LEU A 97 5.31 -0.13 4.17
C LEU A 97 4.86 -1.43 3.50
N VAL A 98 3.59 -1.47 3.11
CA VAL A 98 3.02 -2.56 2.32
C VAL A 98 2.62 -2.03 0.94
N ASN A 99 3.42 -2.34 -0.06
CA ASN A 99 3.11 -2.06 -1.46
C ASN A 99 2.18 -3.16 -1.99
N ASN A 100 0.87 -2.93 -1.86
CA ASN A 100 -0.17 -3.85 -2.31
C ASN A 100 -0.98 -3.28 -3.49
N ALA A 101 -1.02 -1.98 -3.66
CA ALA A 101 -1.67 -1.38 -4.81
C ALA A 101 -1.07 -1.87 -6.13
N GLY A 102 -1.92 -2.12 -7.10
CA GLY A 102 -1.54 -2.57 -8.42
C GLY A 102 -2.66 -2.33 -9.42
N SER A 103 -2.34 -2.38 -10.71
CA SER A 103 -3.32 -2.30 -11.77
C SER A 103 -4.36 -3.41 -11.61
N ALA A 104 -5.64 -3.06 -11.70
CA ALA A 104 -6.71 -4.05 -11.74
C ALA A 104 -6.53 -4.92 -12.98
N ALA A 105 -6.76 -6.23 -12.82
CA ALA A 105 -6.73 -7.15 -13.94
C ALA A 105 -7.86 -6.81 -14.93
N GLY A 106 -7.52 -6.74 -16.19
CA GLY A 106 -8.46 -6.37 -17.23
C GLY A 106 -7.82 -6.44 -18.62
N PRO A 107 -7.60 -5.30 -19.27
CA PRO A 107 -7.06 -5.23 -20.63
C PRO A 107 -5.69 -5.90 -20.81
N ASP A 108 -4.92 -6.08 -19.73
CA ASP A 108 -3.62 -6.75 -19.70
C ASP A 108 -3.71 -8.29 -19.78
N ARG A 109 -4.93 -8.86 -19.77
CA ARG A 109 -5.15 -10.32 -19.80
C ARG A 109 -5.45 -10.83 -21.20
N VAL A 110 -4.59 -10.51 -22.13
CA VAL A 110 -4.62 -10.95 -23.52
C VAL A 110 -3.31 -11.65 -23.90
N PRO A 111 -3.26 -12.42 -24.99
CA PRO A 111 -2.01 -12.90 -25.55
C PRO A 111 -1.04 -11.75 -25.77
N ILE A 112 0.26 -11.98 -25.55
CA ILE A 112 1.29 -10.92 -25.64
C ILE A 112 1.31 -10.20 -27.00
N VAL A 113 0.96 -10.92 -28.05
CA VAL A 113 0.90 -10.36 -29.42
C VAL A 113 -0.29 -9.43 -29.66
N GLU A 114 -1.26 -9.43 -28.74
CA GLU A 114 -2.47 -8.60 -28.78
C GLU A 114 -2.46 -7.52 -27.71
N LEU A 115 -1.42 -7.51 -26.84
CA LEU A 115 -1.33 -6.56 -25.75
C LEU A 115 -0.97 -5.18 -26.27
N ASP A 116 -1.85 -4.20 -26.01
CA ASP A 116 -1.62 -2.82 -26.31
C ASP A 116 -0.47 -2.25 -25.48
N GLU A 117 0.43 -1.48 -26.12
CA GLU A 117 1.59 -0.88 -25.48
C GLU A 117 1.18 0.12 -24.37
N GLU A 118 0.11 0.89 -24.56
CA GLU A 118 -0.40 1.81 -23.56
C GLU A 118 -0.89 1.08 -22.30
N VAL A 119 -1.52 -0.10 -22.48
CA VAL A 119 -1.95 -0.96 -21.38
C VAL A 119 -0.73 -1.52 -20.64
N TRP A 120 0.29 -1.97 -21.38
CA TRP A 120 1.56 -2.39 -20.79
C TRP A 120 2.19 -1.28 -19.96
N ASP A 121 2.34 -0.09 -20.52
CA ASP A 121 2.94 1.06 -19.87
C ASP A 121 2.18 1.47 -18.61
N GLN A 122 0.85 1.43 -18.65
CA GLN A 122 0.02 1.69 -17.48
C GLN A 122 0.29 0.69 -16.36
N VAL A 123 0.36 -0.60 -16.67
CA VAL A 123 0.67 -1.65 -15.69
C VAL A 123 2.05 -1.44 -15.07
N GLN A 124 3.08 -1.16 -15.91
CA GLN A 124 4.44 -0.90 -15.41
C GLN A 124 4.49 0.37 -14.55
N ARG A 125 3.80 1.41 -14.96
CA ARG A 125 3.72 2.67 -14.22
C ARG A 125 3.15 2.49 -12.82
N ILE A 126 2.08 1.70 -12.68
CA ILE A 126 1.45 1.47 -11.38
C ILE A 126 2.25 0.44 -10.56
N ASN A 127 2.51 -0.75 -11.11
CA ASN A 127 3.02 -1.87 -10.34
C ASN A 127 4.52 -1.74 -10.04
N LEU A 128 5.30 -1.24 -10.97
CA LEU A 128 6.76 -1.13 -10.83
C LEU A 128 7.17 0.25 -10.33
N LYS A 129 6.83 1.31 -11.11
CA LYS A 129 7.20 2.68 -10.74
C LYS A 129 6.51 3.14 -9.46
N GLY A 130 5.22 2.83 -9.27
CA GLY A 130 4.49 3.18 -8.05
C GLY A 130 5.11 2.58 -6.80
N THR A 131 5.45 1.28 -6.85
CA THR A 131 6.18 0.61 -5.78
C THR A 131 7.54 1.27 -5.49
N PHE A 132 8.31 1.60 -6.53
CA PHE A 132 9.57 2.32 -6.40
C PHE A 132 9.38 3.68 -5.71
N LEU A 133 8.37 4.47 -6.12
CA LEU A 133 8.11 5.78 -5.56
C LEU A 133 7.75 5.71 -4.06
N CYS A 134 6.88 4.78 -3.67
CA CYS A 134 6.54 4.55 -2.27
C CYS A 134 7.76 4.13 -1.44
N CYS A 135 8.55 3.16 -1.92
CA CYS A 135 9.78 2.74 -1.25
C CYS A 135 10.77 3.89 -1.09
N ARG A 136 10.97 4.70 -2.15
CA ARG A 136 11.88 5.85 -2.13
C ARG A 136 11.46 6.90 -1.12
N ALA A 137 10.17 7.26 -1.09
CA ALA A 137 9.64 8.27 -0.18
C ALA A 137 9.76 7.84 1.29
N VAL A 138 9.34 6.60 1.61
CA VAL A 138 9.44 6.07 2.98
C VAL A 138 10.89 5.90 3.40
N ALA A 139 11.79 5.44 2.52
CA ALA A 139 13.21 5.30 2.84
C ALA A 139 13.90 6.63 3.15
N LYS A 140 13.50 7.73 2.50
CA LYS A 140 14.00 9.08 2.83
C LYS A 140 13.66 9.46 4.28
N GLU A 141 12.42 9.24 4.72
CA GLU A 141 11.98 9.55 6.09
C GLU A 141 12.71 8.70 7.14
N LEU A 142 12.98 7.44 6.85
CA LEU A 142 13.71 6.55 7.76
C LEU A 142 15.19 6.93 7.89
N ASN A 143 15.83 7.33 6.79
CA ASN A 143 17.23 7.78 6.79
C ASN A 143 17.42 9.05 7.61
N HIS A 144 16.49 10.00 7.56
CA HIS A 144 16.54 11.22 8.38
C HIS A 144 16.51 10.96 9.88
N LYS A 145 15.98 9.82 10.31
CA LYS A 145 15.87 9.41 11.73
C LYS A 145 16.96 8.43 12.17
N GLY A 146 17.95 8.13 11.33
CA GLY A 146 19.04 7.19 11.65
C GLY A 146 18.59 5.75 11.89
N LYS A 147 17.39 5.39 11.45
CA LYS A 147 16.84 4.04 11.61
C LYS A 147 17.20 3.18 10.39
N TRP A 148 17.77 2.02 10.62
CA TRP A 148 18.01 1.01 9.59
C TRP A 148 16.70 0.39 9.13
N TRP A 149 16.50 0.29 7.83
CA TRP A 149 15.27 -0.20 7.22
C TRP A 149 15.44 -1.63 6.69
N LYS A 150 14.48 -2.51 7.03
CA LYS A 150 14.33 -3.82 6.39
C LYS A 150 13.15 -3.76 5.42
N ASN A 151 13.42 -3.83 4.12
CA ASN A 151 12.38 -3.85 3.10
C ASN A 151 11.86 -5.27 2.88
N TYR A 152 10.56 -5.47 3.09
CA TYR A 152 9.87 -6.70 2.68
C TYR A 152 8.90 -6.33 1.55
N GLN A 153 9.28 -6.62 0.32
CA GLN A 153 8.43 -6.41 -0.83
C GLN A 153 7.79 -7.73 -1.23
N TYR A 154 6.46 -7.79 -1.22
CA TYR A 154 5.73 -8.88 -1.82
C TYR A 154 5.28 -8.45 -3.22
N LEU A 155 5.89 -8.98 -4.26
CA LEU A 155 5.36 -8.92 -5.61
C LEU A 155 4.31 -10.02 -5.75
N LEU A 156 3.05 -9.64 -5.90
CA LEU A 156 1.99 -10.56 -6.28
C LEU A 156 2.12 -10.86 -7.78
N GLU A 157 2.96 -11.78 -8.16
CA GLU A 157 2.85 -12.44 -9.44
C GLU A 157 1.59 -13.33 -9.43
N ARG A 158 0.54 -12.88 -10.08
CA ARG A 158 -0.61 -13.73 -10.36
C ARG A 158 -0.21 -14.83 -11.32
N ARG A 159 0.24 -15.92 -10.81
CA ARG A 159 0.09 -17.30 -11.27
C ARG A 159 1.04 -18.33 -10.70
N TYR A 160 2.26 -18.07 -10.34
CA TYR A 160 3.14 -19.15 -9.84
C TYR A 160 4.23 -18.63 -8.91
N LYS A 161 4.24 -19.17 -7.68
CA LYS A 161 5.31 -19.17 -6.68
C LYS A 161 5.81 -17.80 -6.18
N TRP A 162 5.57 -17.58 -4.90
CA TRP A 162 6.17 -16.54 -4.09
C TRP A 162 7.69 -16.54 -4.24
N LYS A 163 8.27 -15.54 -4.87
CA LYS A 163 9.72 -15.28 -4.82
C LYS A 163 9.98 -14.12 -3.89
N ARG A 164 10.75 -14.39 -2.86
CA ARG A 164 11.25 -13.43 -1.90
C ARG A 164 12.42 -12.68 -2.54
N PHE A 165 12.24 -11.40 -2.85
CA PHE A 165 13.36 -10.56 -3.26
C PHE A 165 14.01 -9.97 -2.01
N TRP A 166 15.27 -10.36 -1.75
CA TRP A 166 16.11 -9.75 -0.76
C TRP A 166 16.95 -8.68 -1.44
N MET A 167 16.81 -7.41 -1.05
CA MET A 167 17.89 -6.46 -1.23
C MET A 167 18.68 -6.42 0.07
N LEU A 168 19.76 -7.19 0.10
CA LEU A 168 20.80 -7.05 1.09
C LEU A 168 21.69 -5.87 0.68
N LYS A 169 21.85 -4.89 1.56
CA LYS A 169 22.99 -4.00 1.54
C LYS A 169 23.93 -4.49 2.62
N ASN A 170 25.18 -4.82 2.18
CA ASN A 170 26.33 -5.03 3.07
C ASN A 170 26.61 -3.79 3.91
#